data_555d989133a2efc97eef3dffef3ec90b
#
_entry.id   555d989133a2efc97eef3dffef3ec90b
#
_cell.length_a   1.000
_cell.length_b   1.000
_cell.length_c   1.000
_cell.angle_alpha   90.00
_cell.angle_beta   90.00
_cell.angle_gamma   90.00
#
_symmetry.space_group_name_H-M   'P 1'
#
loop_
_entity.id
_entity.type
_entity.pdbx_description
1 polymer ?
#
loop_
_entity_poly.entity_id
_entity_poly.type
_entity_poly.pdbx_seq_one_letter_code
_entity_poly.pdbx_strand_id
1 'polypeptide(L)'
;LGEILRLAVRDPSYMMIFAGFFSCGYQIAFITAHFPALVTEMSAPIDPLGWCGDLGIETTAALGGFAISVIGAANIIGTLMAGWAGKRFGKKWLLSGIYAGRSIAAAWFILTPITANTVLIFSFAMGFLWLATVPLTSGLVAHIYGIRYMATLYGIVFFSHQVGSFVGVYLGGV
;
A
#
# COMPACT_ATOMS: atom_id res chain seq x y z
N LEU A 1 6.52 26.15 -16.97
CA LEU A 1 6.32 24.74 -16.68
C LEU A 1 7.59 23.93 -16.99
N GLY A 2 8.23 24.10 -18.14
CA GLY A 2 9.44 23.34 -18.53
C GLY A 2 10.61 23.49 -17.55
N GLU A 3 10.83 24.69 -17.00
CA GLU A 3 11.86 24.94 -16.00
C GLU A 3 11.64 24.15 -14.70
N ILE A 4 10.40 24.17 -14.17
CA ILE A 4 10.10 23.45 -12.92
C ILE A 4 10.20 21.94 -13.10
N LEU A 5 9.83 21.41 -14.27
CA LEU A 5 10.02 19.99 -14.60
C LEU A 5 11.51 19.62 -14.65
N ARG A 6 12.32 20.46 -15.27
CA ARG A 6 13.77 20.25 -15.34
C ARG A 6 14.44 20.30 -13.96
N LEU A 7 13.98 21.20 -13.09
CA LEU A 7 14.41 21.28 -11.71
C LEU A 7 14.01 20.04 -10.92
N ALA A 8 12.75 19.64 -11.01
CA ALA A 8 12.22 18.48 -10.29
C ALA A 8 12.94 17.18 -10.65
N VAL A 9 13.17 16.90 -11.93
CA VAL A 9 13.90 15.69 -12.37
C VAL A 9 15.36 15.67 -11.89
N ARG A 10 15.94 16.83 -11.58
CA ARG A 10 17.30 16.93 -11.04
C ARG A 10 17.36 16.98 -9.52
N ASP A 11 16.21 17.15 -8.87
CA ASP A 11 16.12 17.17 -7.40
C ASP A 11 16.07 15.74 -6.85
N PRO A 12 17.08 15.31 -6.08
CA PRO A 12 17.10 14.01 -5.44
C PRO A 12 15.84 13.74 -4.60
N SER A 13 15.29 14.76 -3.94
CA SER A 13 14.08 14.61 -3.12
C SER A 13 12.89 14.20 -3.97
N TYR A 14 12.70 14.81 -5.14
CA TYR A 14 11.64 14.46 -6.07
C TYR A 14 11.84 13.06 -6.66
N MET A 15 13.06 12.71 -7.04
CA MET A 15 13.36 11.38 -7.57
C MET A 15 13.15 10.27 -6.54
N MET A 16 13.44 10.54 -5.26
CA MET A 16 13.12 9.61 -4.17
C MET A 16 11.60 9.44 -3.97
N ILE A 17 10.83 10.52 -4.07
CA ILE A 17 9.36 10.48 -4.02
C ILE A 17 8.84 9.65 -5.21
N PHE A 18 9.36 9.89 -6.41
CA PHE A 18 9.00 9.17 -7.63
C PHE A 18 9.29 7.67 -7.52
N ALA A 19 10.49 7.29 -7.08
CA ALA A 19 10.86 5.89 -6.86
C ALA A 19 10.06 5.22 -5.74
N GLY A 20 9.82 5.93 -4.63
CA GLY A 20 8.98 5.44 -3.54
C GLY A 20 7.54 5.19 -3.99
N PHE A 21 6.99 6.07 -4.81
CA PHE A 21 5.63 5.91 -5.31
C PHE A 21 5.51 4.80 -6.38
N PHE A 22 6.55 4.60 -7.18
CA PHE A 22 6.68 3.42 -8.05
C PHE A 22 6.64 2.12 -7.22
N SER A 23 7.48 2.03 -6.18
CA SER A 23 7.50 0.87 -5.27
C SER A 23 6.15 0.66 -4.57
N CYS A 24 5.47 1.74 -4.22
CA CYS A 24 4.11 1.68 -3.67
C CYS A 24 3.15 1.02 -4.65
N GLY A 25 3.12 1.46 -5.90
CA GLY A 25 2.28 0.90 -6.96
C GLY A 25 2.55 -0.58 -7.19
N TYR A 26 3.84 -0.94 -7.27
CA TYR A 26 4.27 -2.32 -7.40
C TYR A 26 3.68 -3.21 -6.30
N GLN A 27 3.88 -2.84 -5.04
CA GLN A 27 3.41 -3.64 -3.89
C GLN A 27 1.88 -3.73 -3.83
N ILE A 28 1.19 -2.62 -4.05
CA ILE A 28 -0.29 -2.55 -4.00
C ILE A 28 -0.89 -3.47 -5.05
N ALA A 29 -0.46 -3.34 -6.30
CA ALA A 29 -1.00 -4.10 -7.41
C ALA A 29 -0.64 -5.59 -7.31
N PHE A 30 0.60 -5.91 -6.90
CA PHE A 30 1.02 -7.27 -6.62
C PHE A 30 0.11 -7.96 -5.59
N ILE A 31 -0.12 -7.31 -4.43
CA ILE A 31 -0.97 -7.85 -3.38
C ILE A 31 -2.41 -8.00 -3.87
N THR A 32 -2.97 -6.97 -4.53
CA THR A 32 -4.35 -7.02 -4.99
C THR A 32 -4.59 -8.17 -5.98
N ALA A 33 -3.63 -8.41 -6.87
CA ALA A 33 -3.75 -9.44 -7.91
C ALA A 33 -3.48 -10.86 -7.40
N HIS A 34 -2.48 -11.03 -6.53
CA HIS A 34 -1.94 -12.36 -6.21
C HIS A 34 -2.26 -12.85 -4.78
N PHE A 35 -2.52 -11.94 -3.84
CA PHE A 35 -2.75 -12.32 -2.45
C PHE A 35 -3.98 -13.21 -2.23
N PRO A 36 -5.15 -13.00 -2.88
CA PRO A 36 -6.28 -13.91 -2.73
C PRO A 36 -5.97 -15.34 -3.19
N ALA A 37 -5.27 -15.49 -4.31
CA ALA A 37 -4.85 -16.78 -4.83
C ALA A 37 -3.86 -17.46 -3.86
N LEU A 38 -2.87 -16.74 -3.38
CA LEU A 38 -1.90 -17.23 -2.40
C LEU A 38 -2.60 -17.73 -1.12
N VAL A 39 -3.56 -16.97 -0.60
CA VAL A 39 -4.35 -17.39 0.58
C VAL A 39 -5.16 -18.65 0.27
N THR A 40 -5.77 -18.71 -0.90
CA THR A 40 -6.58 -19.88 -1.31
C THR A 40 -5.74 -21.16 -1.38
N GLU A 41 -4.52 -21.06 -1.91
CA GLU A 41 -3.66 -22.21 -2.19
C GLU A 41 -2.80 -22.62 -1.00
N MET A 42 -2.32 -21.66 -0.20
CA MET A 42 -1.29 -21.90 0.83
C MET A 42 -1.79 -21.73 2.26
N SER A 43 -3.00 -21.26 2.50
CA SER A 43 -3.54 -21.14 3.85
C SER A 43 -3.82 -22.51 4.46
N ALA A 44 -3.56 -22.63 5.76
CA ALA A 44 -4.02 -23.78 6.52
C ALA A 44 -5.55 -23.95 6.39
N PRO A 45 -6.05 -25.20 6.44
CA PRO A 45 -7.49 -25.47 6.41
C PRO A 45 -8.25 -24.65 7.45
N ILE A 46 -9.41 -24.14 7.07
CA ILE A 46 -10.29 -23.40 7.96
C ILE A 46 -11.05 -24.39 8.84
N ASP A 47 -11.07 -24.16 10.15
CA ASP A 47 -11.95 -24.88 11.07
C ASP A 47 -13.35 -24.25 11.02
N PRO A 48 -14.38 -24.97 10.52
CA PRO A 48 -15.74 -24.45 10.45
C PRO A 48 -16.39 -24.22 11.81
N LEU A 49 -15.88 -24.86 12.86
CA LEU A 49 -16.36 -24.70 14.24
C LEU A 49 -15.65 -23.59 15.00
N GLY A 50 -14.62 -22.98 14.35
CA GLY A 50 -13.89 -21.85 14.90
C GLY A 50 -14.55 -20.51 14.58
N TRP A 51 -13.96 -19.43 15.07
CA TRP A 51 -14.44 -18.05 14.86
C TRP A 51 -14.59 -17.64 13.37
N CYS A 52 -13.87 -18.32 12.46
CA CYS A 52 -14.04 -18.11 11.02
C CYS A 52 -15.43 -18.60 10.56
N GLY A 53 -15.90 -19.74 11.06
CA GLY A 53 -17.24 -20.26 10.75
C GLY A 53 -18.34 -19.33 11.25
N ASP A 54 -18.17 -18.72 12.44
CA ASP A 54 -19.11 -17.72 12.97
C ASP A 54 -19.26 -16.49 12.05
N LEU A 55 -18.24 -16.19 11.26
CA LEU A 55 -18.23 -15.10 10.25
C LEU A 55 -18.64 -15.59 8.85
N GLY A 56 -19.01 -16.85 8.68
CA GLY A 56 -19.33 -17.45 7.38
C GLY A 56 -18.12 -17.69 6.48
N ILE A 57 -16.91 -17.74 7.06
CA ILE A 57 -15.66 -18.00 6.34
C ILE A 57 -15.35 -19.50 6.48
N GLU A 58 -15.93 -20.32 5.59
CA GLU A 58 -15.82 -21.76 5.64
C GLU A 58 -14.70 -22.32 4.74
N THR A 59 -14.17 -21.51 3.82
CA THR A 59 -13.17 -21.92 2.85
C THR A 59 -12.01 -20.94 2.77
N THR A 60 -10.82 -21.41 2.33
CA THR A 60 -9.66 -20.54 2.10
C THR A 60 -9.91 -19.49 1.01
N ALA A 61 -10.75 -19.80 0.02
CA ALA A 61 -11.17 -18.85 -0.98
C ALA A 61 -12.03 -17.71 -0.38
N ALA A 62 -12.98 -18.07 0.53
CA ALA A 62 -13.76 -17.08 1.27
C ALA A 62 -12.86 -16.21 2.15
N LEU A 63 -11.85 -16.80 2.81
CA LEU A 63 -10.84 -16.06 3.57
C LEU A 63 -10.07 -15.08 2.69
N GLY A 64 -9.65 -15.47 1.48
CA GLY A 64 -8.97 -14.59 0.53
C GLY A 64 -9.82 -13.38 0.13
N GLY A 65 -11.10 -13.59 -0.16
CA GLY A 65 -12.05 -12.51 -0.46
C GLY A 65 -12.30 -11.60 0.75
N PHE A 66 -12.46 -12.19 1.95
CA PHE A 66 -12.65 -11.43 3.18
C PHE A 66 -11.39 -10.60 3.54
N ALA A 67 -10.21 -11.14 3.29
CA ALA A 67 -8.93 -10.45 3.50
C ALA A 67 -8.82 -9.14 2.69
N ILE A 68 -9.26 -9.15 1.41
CA ILE A 68 -9.32 -7.93 0.59
C ILE A 68 -10.33 -6.93 1.16
N SER A 69 -11.45 -7.39 1.69
CA SER A 69 -12.44 -6.51 2.34
C SER A 69 -11.86 -5.85 3.60
N VAL A 70 -11.09 -6.59 4.39
CA VAL A 70 -10.37 -6.05 5.56
C VAL A 70 -9.33 -5.02 5.13
N ILE A 71 -8.55 -5.28 4.06
CA ILE A 71 -7.62 -4.29 3.48
C ILE A 71 -8.37 -3.00 3.13
N GLY A 72 -9.51 -3.11 2.44
CA GLY A 72 -10.32 -1.96 2.05
C GLY A 72 -10.83 -1.15 3.24
N ALA A 73 -11.38 -1.81 4.26
CA ALA A 73 -11.89 -1.15 5.47
C ALA A 73 -10.77 -0.46 6.26
N ALA A 74 -9.66 -1.16 6.49
CA ALA A 74 -8.49 -0.61 7.19
C ALA A 74 -7.87 0.58 6.42
N ASN A 75 -7.90 0.55 5.08
CA ASN A 75 -7.41 1.61 4.23
C ASN A 75 -8.17 2.93 4.41
N ILE A 76 -9.48 2.89 4.62
CA ILE A 76 -10.27 4.09 4.90
C ILE A 76 -9.75 4.76 6.18
N ILE A 77 -9.60 3.99 7.25
CA ILE A 77 -9.11 4.47 8.55
C ILE A 77 -7.68 5.01 8.40
N GLY A 78 -6.79 4.24 7.78
CA GLY A 78 -5.38 4.60 7.60
C GLY A 78 -5.19 5.88 6.80
N THR A 79 -5.95 6.07 5.72
CA THR A 79 -5.88 7.27 4.88
C THR A 79 -6.34 8.52 5.62
N LEU A 80 -7.44 8.43 6.38
CA LEU A 80 -7.93 9.54 7.20
C LEU A 80 -6.93 9.90 8.30
N MET A 81 -6.38 8.91 8.99
CA MET A 81 -5.35 9.12 10.02
C MET A 81 -4.07 9.71 9.45
N ALA A 82 -3.62 9.25 8.28
CA ALA A 82 -2.45 9.81 7.61
C ALA A 82 -2.66 11.28 7.21
N GLY A 83 -3.84 11.62 6.71
CA GLY A 83 -4.20 13.00 6.39
C GLY A 83 -4.18 13.91 7.63
N TRP A 84 -4.72 13.41 8.76
CA TRP A 84 -4.67 14.13 10.03
C TRP A 84 -3.24 14.24 10.60
N ALA A 85 -2.50 13.13 10.63
CA ALA A 85 -1.12 13.09 11.12
C ALA A 85 -0.18 13.97 10.29
N GLY A 86 -0.39 14.05 8.96
CA GLY A 86 0.38 14.88 8.05
C GLY A 86 0.26 16.39 8.29
N LYS A 87 -0.74 16.83 9.08
CA LYS A 87 -0.88 18.22 9.55
C LYS A 87 -0.03 18.52 10.79
N ARG A 88 0.27 17.49 11.61
CA ARG A 88 0.98 17.62 12.88
C ARG A 88 2.43 17.20 12.84
N PHE A 89 2.74 16.21 12.01
CA PHE A 89 4.07 15.61 11.92
C PHE A 89 4.70 15.84 10.55
N GLY A 90 6.03 15.77 10.49
CA GLY A 90 6.77 15.92 9.24
C GLY A 90 6.42 14.81 8.24
N LYS A 91 5.86 15.20 7.09
CA LYS A 91 5.35 14.28 6.05
C LYS A 91 6.39 13.25 5.59
N LYS A 92 7.67 13.65 5.49
CA LYS A 92 8.75 12.74 5.10
C LYS A 92 8.95 11.60 6.09
N TRP A 93 8.86 11.88 7.40
CA TRP A 93 9.02 10.88 8.44
C TRP A 93 7.82 9.93 8.51
N LEU A 94 6.62 10.46 8.30
CA LEU A 94 5.41 9.63 8.19
C LEU A 94 5.49 8.70 6.97
N LEU A 95 5.91 9.21 5.81
CA LEU A 95 6.11 8.39 4.61
C LEU A 95 7.16 7.30 4.84
N SER A 96 8.31 7.64 5.42
CA SER A 96 9.35 6.65 5.76
C SER A 96 8.83 5.59 6.71
N GLY A 97 8.06 5.98 7.73
CA GLY A 97 7.43 5.07 8.67
C GLY A 97 6.42 4.12 8.01
N ILE A 98 5.61 4.63 7.08
CA ILE A 98 4.65 3.83 6.32
C ILE A 98 5.38 2.79 5.45
N TYR A 99 6.40 3.18 4.69
CA TYR A 99 7.16 2.26 3.86
C TYR A 99 7.90 1.21 4.70
N ALA A 100 8.52 1.61 5.81
CA ALA A 100 9.16 0.68 6.75
C ALA A 100 8.14 -0.28 7.37
N GLY A 101 6.99 0.23 7.81
CA GLY A 101 5.90 -0.58 8.37
C GLY A 101 5.37 -1.61 7.38
N ARG A 102 5.18 -1.23 6.12
CA ARG A 102 4.77 -2.17 5.06
C ARG A 102 5.81 -3.26 4.80
N SER A 103 7.09 -2.89 4.77
CA SER A 103 8.18 -3.86 4.59
C SER A 103 8.26 -4.83 5.77
N ILE A 104 8.08 -4.34 6.99
CA ILE A 104 8.05 -5.18 8.22
C ILE A 104 6.83 -6.10 8.18
N ALA A 105 5.64 -5.60 7.84
CA ALA A 105 4.43 -6.40 7.74
C ALA A 105 4.56 -7.51 6.68
N ALA A 106 5.14 -7.20 5.53
CA ALA A 106 5.39 -8.18 4.47
C ALA A 106 6.42 -9.25 4.92
N ALA A 107 7.54 -8.84 5.51
CA ALA A 107 8.54 -9.75 6.03
C ALA A 107 7.98 -10.66 7.12
N TRP A 108 7.21 -10.09 8.06
CA TRP A 108 6.54 -10.86 9.11
C TRP A 108 5.58 -11.90 8.51
N PHE A 109 4.76 -11.52 7.54
CA PHE A 109 3.81 -12.44 6.91
C PHE A 109 4.50 -13.60 6.20
N ILE A 110 5.60 -13.33 5.47
CA ILE A 110 6.37 -14.38 4.76
C ILE A 110 7.05 -15.35 5.75
N LEU A 111 7.45 -14.87 6.92
CA LEU A 111 8.15 -15.67 7.93
C LEU A 111 7.21 -16.44 8.87
N THR A 112 5.90 -16.21 8.80
CA THR A 112 4.91 -16.85 9.66
C THR A 112 4.07 -17.87 8.89
N PRO A 113 3.52 -18.92 9.55
CA PRO A 113 2.59 -19.84 8.91
C PRO A 113 1.35 -19.09 8.39
N ILE A 114 0.90 -19.44 7.19
CA ILE A 114 -0.27 -18.81 6.57
C ILE A 114 -1.53 -19.43 7.18
N THR A 115 -2.09 -18.77 8.17
CA THR A 115 -3.31 -19.14 8.89
C THR A 115 -4.34 -18.01 8.75
N ALA A 116 -5.60 -18.26 9.08
CA ALA A 116 -6.64 -17.23 9.07
C ALA A 116 -6.24 -15.99 9.90
N ASN A 117 -5.65 -16.20 11.07
CA ASN A 117 -5.21 -15.11 11.95
C ASN A 117 -4.09 -14.27 11.30
N THR A 118 -3.04 -14.92 10.77
CA THR A 118 -1.91 -14.20 10.14
C THR A 118 -2.34 -13.49 8.89
N VAL A 119 -3.25 -14.07 8.09
CA VAL A 119 -3.85 -13.45 6.91
C VAL A 119 -4.60 -12.17 7.29
N LEU A 120 -5.45 -12.21 8.33
CA LEU A 120 -6.24 -11.04 8.72
C LEU A 120 -5.40 -9.94 9.40
N ILE A 121 -4.42 -10.31 10.22
CA ILE A 121 -3.49 -9.33 10.82
C ILE A 121 -2.69 -8.64 9.73
N PHE A 122 -2.16 -9.39 8.76
CA PHE A 122 -1.46 -8.82 7.61
C PHE A 122 -2.37 -7.90 6.77
N SER A 123 -3.60 -8.35 6.48
CA SER A 123 -4.58 -7.59 5.72
C SER A 123 -4.91 -6.26 6.40
N PHE A 124 -5.12 -6.27 7.71
CA PHE A 124 -5.36 -5.05 8.48
C PHE A 124 -4.15 -4.11 8.45
N ALA A 125 -2.94 -4.62 8.75
CA ALA A 125 -1.72 -3.83 8.77
C ALA A 125 -1.40 -3.23 7.39
N MET A 126 -1.47 -4.05 6.34
CA MET A 126 -1.26 -3.57 4.97
C MET A 126 -2.33 -2.59 4.54
N GLY A 127 -3.61 -2.88 4.80
CA GLY A 127 -4.71 -1.97 4.48
C GLY A 127 -4.57 -0.62 5.15
N PHE A 128 -4.25 -0.60 6.45
CA PHE A 128 -4.04 0.63 7.21
C PHE A 128 -2.93 1.52 6.62
N LEU A 129 -1.87 0.91 6.12
CA LEU A 129 -0.74 1.60 5.49
C LEU A 129 -0.90 1.79 3.98
N TRP A 130 -2.01 1.32 3.37
CA TRP A 130 -2.19 1.17 1.93
C TRP A 130 -2.08 2.49 1.17
N LEU A 131 -3.13 3.29 1.17
CA LEU A 131 -3.18 4.59 0.53
C LEU A 131 -2.85 5.75 1.47
N ALA A 132 -2.39 5.48 2.68
CA ALA A 132 -1.90 6.49 3.63
C ALA A 132 -0.76 7.35 3.04
N THR A 133 -0.05 6.82 2.03
CA THR A 133 0.99 7.55 1.29
C THR A 133 0.44 8.65 0.37
N VAL A 134 -0.79 8.54 -0.13
CA VAL A 134 -1.37 9.47 -1.12
C VAL A 134 -1.47 10.90 -0.60
N PRO A 135 -2.16 11.18 0.53
CA PRO A 135 -2.28 12.55 1.06
C PRO A 135 -0.94 13.11 1.54
N LEU A 136 -0.04 12.24 2.00
CA LEU A 136 1.28 12.66 2.47
C LEU A 136 2.19 13.03 1.28
N THR A 137 2.18 12.26 0.21
CA THR A 137 2.99 12.50 -1.00
C THR A 137 2.54 13.75 -1.73
N SER A 138 1.22 13.91 -1.98
CA SER A 138 0.69 15.11 -2.60
C SER A 138 0.99 16.37 -1.78
N GLY A 139 0.81 16.27 -0.45
CA GLY A 139 1.14 17.34 0.48
C GLY A 139 2.65 17.66 0.57
N LEU A 140 3.52 16.66 0.37
CA LEU A 140 4.97 16.87 0.33
C LEU A 140 5.40 17.57 -0.96
N VAL A 141 4.88 17.15 -2.11
CA VAL A 141 5.10 17.81 -3.41
C VAL A 141 4.62 19.26 -3.36
N ALA A 142 3.44 19.51 -2.79
CA ALA A 142 2.92 20.87 -2.62
C ALA A 142 3.80 21.74 -1.70
N HIS A 143 4.38 21.13 -0.67
CA HIS A 143 5.28 21.83 0.26
C HIS A 143 6.62 22.23 -0.37
N ILE A 144 7.18 21.37 -1.22
CA ILE A 144 8.50 21.60 -1.85
C ILE A 144 8.38 22.53 -3.06
N TYR A 145 7.38 22.32 -3.94
CA TYR A 145 7.28 23.00 -5.24
C TYR A 145 6.16 24.03 -5.33
N GLY A 146 5.36 24.16 -4.27
CA GLY A 146 4.21 25.06 -4.22
C GLY A 146 2.95 24.46 -4.88
N ILE A 147 1.80 24.99 -4.45
CA ILE A 147 0.47 24.53 -4.88
C ILE A 147 0.28 24.69 -6.40
N ARG A 148 0.88 25.73 -6.99
CA ARG A 148 0.77 26.03 -8.43
C ARG A 148 1.22 24.88 -9.33
N TYR A 149 2.26 24.16 -8.94
CA TYR A 149 2.86 23.07 -9.74
C TYR A 149 2.51 21.68 -9.22
N MET A 150 1.83 21.61 -8.07
CA MET A 150 1.50 20.36 -7.38
C MET A 150 0.79 19.36 -8.28
N ALA A 151 -0.25 19.79 -9.00
CA ALA A 151 -1.05 18.88 -9.83
C ALA A 151 -0.21 18.19 -10.92
N THR A 152 0.65 18.95 -11.61
CA THR A 152 1.50 18.40 -12.67
C THR A 152 2.58 17.48 -12.11
N LEU A 153 3.30 17.94 -11.09
CA LEU A 153 4.41 17.17 -10.50
C LEU A 153 3.89 15.90 -9.79
N TYR A 154 2.80 16.02 -9.05
CA TYR A 154 2.17 14.86 -8.43
C TYR A 154 1.58 13.90 -9.47
N GLY A 155 1.03 14.40 -10.57
CA GLY A 155 0.55 13.57 -11.69
C GLY A 155 1.67 12.71 -12.28
N ILE A 156 2.88 13.24 -12.43
CA ILE A 156 4.05 12.48 -12.89
C ILE A 156 4.48 11.42 -11.86
N VAL A 157 4.48 11.77 -10.57
CA VAL A 157 4.71 10.82 -9.49
C VAL A 157 3.64 9.72 -9.49
N PHE A 158 2.38 10.08 -9.70
CA PHE A 158 1.28 9.11 -9.79
C PHE A 158 1.41 8.22 -11.02
N PHE A 159 1.91 8.74 -12.14
CA PHE A 159 2.22 7.93 -13.31
C PHE A 159 3.29 6.86 -13.00
N SER A 160 4.31 7.18 -12.21
CA SER A 160 5.30 6.18 -11.76
C SER A 160 4.65 5.05 -10.97
N HIS A 161 3.65 5.38 -10.13
CA HIS A 161 2.87 4.39 -9.40
C HIS A 161 2.13 3.43 -10.36
N GLN A 162 1.55 3.94 -11.43
CA GLN A 162 0.86 3.10 -12.41
C GLN A 162 1.83 2.17 -13.15
N VAL A 163 3.01 2.67 -13.52
CA VAL A 163 4.07 1.84 -14.10
C VAL A 163 4.50 0.76 -13.11
N GLY A 164 4.70 1.12 -11.84
CA GLY A 164 4.99 0.17 -10.76
C GLY A 164 3.90 -0.89 -10.62
N SER A 165 2.64 -0.48 -10.68
CA SER A 165 1.47 -1.39 -10.62
C SER A 165 1.48 -2.41 -11.75
N PHE A 166 1.72 -1.95 -12.98
CA PHE A 166 1.84 -2.83 -14.13
C PHE A 166 2.95 -3.87 -13.95
N VAL A 167 4.14 -3.41 -13.53
CA VAL A 167 5.29 -4.30 -13.29
C VAL A 167 4.99 -5.29 -12.17
N GLY A 168 4.32 -4.85 -11.10
CA GLY A 168 3.96 -5.71 -9.96
C GLY A 168 3.01 -6.84 -10.33
N VAL A 169 1.99 -6.56 -11.11
CA VAL A 169 1.05 -7.60 -11.59
C VAL A 169 1.74 -8.54 -12.57
N TYR A 170 2.52 -7.99 -13.51
CA TYR A 170 3.19 -8.77 -14.52
C TYR A 170 4.21 -9.76 -13.93
N LEU A 171 5.11 -9.29 -13.08
CA LEU A 171 6.15 -10.13 -12.46
C LEU A 171 5.59 -11.15 -11.46
N GLY A 172 4.43 -10.89 -10.87
CA GLY A 172 3.78 -11.85 -9.99
C GLY A 172 3.03 -12.96 -10.73
N GLY A 173 2.77 -12.79 -12.03
CA GLY A 173 2.07 -13.77 -12.87
C GLY A 173 2.99 -14.63 -13.74
N VAL A 174 4.32 -14.41 -13.68
CA VAL A 174 5.34 -15.15 -14.44
C VAL A 174 6.11 -16.05 -13.48
#